data_6a3a52c6af85525b4e6623b5b29d80db
#
_entry.id   6a3a52c6af85525b4e6623b5b29d80db
#
_cell.length_a   1.000
_cell.length_b   1.000
_cell.length_c   1.000
_cell.angle_alpha   90.00
_cell.angle_beta   90.00
_cell.angle_gamma   90.00
#
_symmetry.space_group_name_H-M   'P 1'
#
loop_
_entity.id
_entity.type
_entity.pdbx_description
1 polymer ?
#
loop_
_entity_poly.entity_id
_entity_poly.type
_entity_poly.pdbx_seq_one_letter_code
_entity_poly.pdbx_strand_id
1 'polypeptide(L)'
;MMAASSTNSTGSISIKQHRYIDHGNPSYRDPSRNSTSASSWGKQLPRRHRKLSCTAELQQQILSMHEEEADKIRRLQNGSDVRGVALEGEKGRTVDLTPPAVEAISESFGEWVVGKGVEGDNNPVKVSLGRDPRVTGGALSVAVFSGLSRAGCMVYDMGLATTPACFMSTLLPPFAFHASIMMTASHLPYTRNGLKFFTRRGGLRSSEVEEICENAARKYSNRLVKVSTLLNLPPTRVDFMSVYAQHLREIIMERVNHPVHYDAPLSGFKIIVNAGNGSGGFFTWAVLDKLGADTFGSLHLNPDGMFPNHIPNPEDKTAMAVTRSAVLENSADLGIVFDTDVDRSGVVDSAGNPINGDKLIALMSAIVLREHPGSTIVTDARTSMALSKFITERGGRHCLYRVGYRNVIDKGVQLNKDGIEAHLMMETSGHGALKENYFLDDGAYMVVKIIIEMVRMKLGGSAEGIGSLIKELEEPFESVELRMDVQSEPKDAKARAVQAIETFREFVEEGRIEGWELDSCGDCWVTDGCLVDTDDTTPAAIDAYMYRAKVSDSIQGEIGWVHLRQSIHNPNIAVNLQSMVPGGCQSMIKALRNQFLMASGVEQFLDTTQIDKWAEMN
;
A
#
# COMPACT_ATOMS: atom_id res chain seq x y z
N MET A 1 -52.34 36.72 11.04
CA MET A 1 -52.29 38.19 11.23
C MET A 1 -50.83 38.59 11.43
N MET A 2 -50.35 39.55 10.61
CA MET A 2 -49.07 40.27 10.60
C MET A 2 -47.84 39.40 10.22
N ALA A 3 -47.26 39.42 9.06
CA ALA A 3 -46.87 40.39 8.06
C ALA A 3 -45.78 41.37 8.52
N ALA A 4 -44.73 41.35 7.70
CA ALA A 4 -43.70 42.35 7.45
C ALA A 4 -42.30 41.90 7.89
N SER A 5 -41.21 42.15 7.18
CA SER A 5 -40.94 42.75 5.87
C SER A 5 -39.45 42.47 5.51
N SER A 6 -39.23 42.35 4.22
CA SER A 6 -37.94 42.24 3.55
C SER A 6 -37.04 43.48 3.73
N THR A 7 -35.72 43.28 3.77
CA THR A 7 -34.80 44.26 3.16
C THR A 7 -33.64 43.53 2.48
N ASN A 8 -33.61 43.71 1.17
CA ASN A 8 -32.45 43.41 0.30
C ASN A 8 -31.36 44.47 0.51
N SER A 9 -30.10 44.04 0.58
CA SER A 9 -28.98 44.93 0.29
C SER A 9 -28.05 44.23 -0.70
N THR A 10 -28.16 44.63 -1.94
CA THR A 10 -27.25 44.37 -3.05
C THR A 10 -25.98 45.17 -2.87
N GLY A 11 -24.87 44.51 -2.60
CA GLY A 11 -23.52 45.08 -2.67
C GLY A 11 -22.85 44.71 -3.99
N SER A 12 -22.80 45.66 -4.89
CA SER A 12 -22.07 45.56 -6.16
C SER A 12 -20.58 45.73 -5.94
N ILE A 13 -19.77 44.73 -6.31
CA ILE A 13 -18.31 44.83 -6.39
C ILE A 13 -17.91 45.24 -7.79
N SER A 14 -17.34 46.46 -7.89
CA SER A 14 -16.81 47.06 -9.12
C SER A 14 -15.48 46.41 -9.52
N ILE A 15 -15.43 45.87 -10.73
CA ILE A 15 -14.19 45.36 -11.35
C ILE A 15 -13.50 46.52 -12.04
N LYS A 16 -12.32 46.91 -11.58
CA LYS A 16 -11.43 47.86 -12.26
C LYS A 16 -10.70 47.11 -13.40
N GLN A 17 -11.05 47.51 -14.63
CA GLN A 17 -10.26 47.20 -15.81
C GLN A 17 -8.98 48.02 -15.82
N HIS A 18 -7.82 47.41 -15.86
CA HIS A 18 -6.58 48.03 -16.26
C HIS A 18 -6.38 47.98 -17.77
N ARG A 19 -6.27 49.17 -18.35
CA ARG A 19 -5.97 49.40 -19.77
C ARG A 19 -4.51 49.05 -20.06
N TYR A 20 -4.33 48.26 -21.09
CA TYR A 20 -3.01 48.09 -21.76
C TYR A 20 -2.69 49.37 -22.53
N ILE A 21 -1.47 49.85 -22.34
CA ILE A 21 -0.90 50.95 -23.15
C ILE A 21 -0.08 50.27 -24.28
N ASP A 22 -0.51 50.61 -25.48
CA ASP A 22 0.09 50.27 -26.74
C ASP A 22 1.32 51.14 -27.01
N HIS A 23 2.51 50.58 -27.18
CA HIS A 23 3.66 51.29 -27.67
C HIS A 23 4.10 50.72 -29.01
N GLY A 24 3.98 51.63 -29.98
CA GLY A 24 4.15 51.49 -31.39
C GLY A 24 5.45 50.88 -31.88
N ASN A 25 5.28 50.30 -33.02
CA ASN A 25 6.26 49.70 -33.93
C ASN A 25 6.97 50.78 -34.73
N PRO A 26 8.30 50.78 -34.85
CA PRO A 26 8.96 51.58 -35.90
C PRO A 26 9.33 50.75 -37.11
N SER A 27 8.87 51.26 -38.18
CA SER A 27 9.00 50.91 -39.57
C SER A 27 10.41 50.47 -40.06
N TYR A 28 10.33 49.45 -40.91
CA TYR A 28 11.36 49.04 -41.89
C TYR A 28 11.71 50.20 -42.85
N ARG A 29 12.98 50.44 -43.07
CA ARG A 29 13.54 51.14 -44.25
C ARG A 29 14.59 50.24 -44.91
N ASP A 30 14.29 49.91 -46.14
CA ASP A 30 15.18 49.34 -47.13
C ASP A 30 16.05 50.46 -47.75
N PRO A 31 17.37 50.23 -47.95
CA PRO A 31 18.05 50.93 -49.02
C PRO A 31 18.76 49.95 -49.96
N SER A 32 18.22 49.93 -51.17
CA SER A 32 18.88 49.41 -52.36
C SER A 32 19.96 50.38 -52.89
N ARG A 33 21.03 49.79 -53.42
CA ARG A 33 21.99 50.29 -54.40
C ARG A 33 23.07 51.31 -53.95
N ASN A 34 24.32 50.86 -53.98
CA ASN A 34 25.24 51.35 -55.01
C ASN A 34 26.50 50.47 -55.12
N SER A 35 26.83 50.17 -56.39
CA SER A 35 28.05 49.53 -56.88
C SER A 35 29.29 50.44 -56.78
N THR A 36 30.46 49.89 -56.49
CA THR A 36 31.67 50.12 -57.32
C THR A 36 32.86 49.31 -56.77
N SER A 37 33.49 48.65 -57.73
CA SER A 37 34.92 48.38 -57.97
C SER A 37 35.81 47.60 -56.98
N ALA A 38 36.37 46.59 -57.60
CA ALA A 38 37.40 45.63 -57.18
C ALA A 38 38.69 46.24 -56.61
N SER A 39 39.33 45.54 -55.67
CA SER A 39 40.72 45.24 -55.69
C SER A 39 41.04 43.98 -54.85
N SER A 40 41.76 43.11 -55.51
CA SER A 40 42.31 41.85 -55.03
C SER A 40 43.27 42.01 -53.83
N TRP A 41 43.11 41.15 -52.83
CA TRP A 41 44.20 40.54 -52.09
C TRP A 41 43.74 39.22 -51.50
N GLY A 42 44.20 38.12 -52.06
CA GLY A 42 44.00 36.79 -51.55
C GLY A 42 44.76 36.55 -50.26
N LYS A 43 44.05 36.10 -49.24
CA LYS A 43 44.63 35.26 -48.20
C LYS A 43 43.64 34.16 -47.93
N GLN A 44 43.99 32.97 -48.36
CA GLN A 44 43.32 31.73 -47.97
C GLN A 44 43.44 31.54 -46.47
N LEU A 45 42.34 31.63 -45.73
CA LEU A 45 42.20 31.09 -44.37
C LEU A 45 41.84 29.61 -44.51
N PRO A 46 42.55 28.69 -43.82
CA PRO A 46 42.21 27.29 -43.88
C PRO A 46 40.84 27.08 -43.20
N ARG A 47 39.84 26.61 -43.96
CA ARG A 47 38.61 26.04 -43.42
C ARG A 47 38.99 24.78 -42.60
N ARG A 48 39.30 24.96 -41.30
CA ARG A 48 39.26 23.87 -40.34
C ARG A 48 37.78 23.52 -40.13
N HIS A 49 37.29 22.58 -40.90
CA HIS A 49 36.16 21.74 -40.45
C HIS A 49 36.65 21.00 -39.21
N ARG A 50 36.46 21.58 -38.02
CA ARG A 50 36.41 20.81 -36.80
C ARG A 50 35.17 19.90 -36.91
N LYS A 51 35.35 18.70 -37.44
CA LYS A 51 34.50 17.58 -37.05
C LYS A 51 34.67 17.50 -35.56
N LEU A 52 33.63 17.88 -34.80
CA LEU A 52 33.48 17.47 -33.41
C LEU A 52 33.36 15.93 -33.44
N SER A 53 34.51 15.27 -33.45
CA SER A 53 34.52 13.85 -33.12
C SER A 53 34.12 13.81 -31.64
N CYS A 54 32.91 13.32 -31.37
CA CYS A 54 32.50 12.93 -30.03
C CYS A 54 33.58 11.96 -29.57
N THR A 55 34.41 12.37 -28.61
CA THR A 55 35.48 11.51 -28.10
C THR A 55 34.82 10.31 -27.40
N ALA A 56 35.47 9.16 -27.39
CA ALA A 56 34.98 7.97 -26.71
C ALA A 56 34.61 8.27 -25.23
N GLU A 57 35.35 9.16 -24.59
CA GLU A 57 35.08 9.65 -23.24
C GLU A 57 33.75 10.40 -23.12
N LEU A 58 33.39 11.26 -24.06
CA LEU A 58 32.13 11.98 -24.05
C LEU A 58 30.95 11.00 -24.31
N GLN A 59 31.14 10.02 -25.20
CA GLN A 59 30.16 8.97 -25.42
C GLN A 59 29.95 8.11 -24.16
N GLN A 60 31.01 7.75 -23.47
CA GLN A 60 30.98 7.00 -22.24
C GLN A 60 30.33 7.80 -21.11
N GLN A 61 30.59 9.10 -20.99
CA GLN A 61 29.88 9.98 -20.04
C GLN A 61 28.40 10.10 -20.34
N ILE A 62 27.98 10.24 -21.59
CA ILE A 62 26.59 10.29 -21.98
C ILE A 62 25.89 8.94 -21.64
N LEU A 63 26.54 7.82 -21.93
CA LEU A 63 26.01 6.49 -21.62
C LEU A 63 25.86 6.29 -20.09
N SER A 64 26.85 6.72 -19.30
CA SER A 64 26.78 6.62 -17.84
C SER A 64 25.67 7.50 -17.25
N MET A 65 25.46 8.71 -17.78
CA MET A 65 24.34 9.57 -17.37
C MET A 65 22.98 8.95 -17.72
N HIS A 66 22.86 8.31 -18.89
CA HIS A 66 21.61 7.63 -19.28
C HIS A 66 21.30 6.45 -18.36
N GLU A 67 22.32 5.68 -17.97
CA GLU A 67 22.16 4.55 -17.05
C GLU A 67 21.80 5.02 -15.65
N GLU A 68 22.43 6.08 -15.14
CA GLU A 68 22.10 6.68 -13.85
C GLU A 68 20.63 7.16 -13.79
N GLU A 69 20.15 7.77 -14.88
CA GLU A 69 18.74 8.20 -14.97
C GLU A 69 17.78 7.01 -15.11
N ALA A 70 18.17 5.96 -15.82
CA ALA A 70 17.40 4.72 -15.88
C ALA A 70 17.29 4.06 -14.49
N ASP A 71 18.37 4.04 -13.73
CA ASP A 71 18.40 3.48 -12.38
C ASP A 71 17.49 4.24 -11.39
N LYS A 72 17.27 5.53 -11.60
CA LYS A 72 16.29 6.27 -10.79
C LYS A 72 14.89 5.67 -10.92
N ILE A 73 14.47 5.30 -12.15
CA ILE A 73 13.18 4.67 -12.40
C ILE A 73 13.12 3.27 -11.78
N ARG A 74 14.18 2.45 -11.95
CA ARG A 74 14.22 1.10 -11.36
C ARG A 74 14.08 1.13 -9.84
N ARG A 75 14.72 2.11 -9.18
CA ARG A 75 14.63 2.30 -7.71
C ARG A 75 13.26 2.76 -7.21
N LEU A 76 12.35 3.22 -8.07
CA LEU A 76 10.98 3.54 -7.70
C LEU A 76 10.12 2.28 -7.48
N GLN A 77 10.54 1.12 -8.01
CA GLN A 77 9.86 -0.13 -7.72
C GLN A 77 9.98 -0.46 -6.23
N ASN A 78 8.85 -0.83 -5.65
CA ASN A 78 8.70 -1.20 -4.24
C ASN A 78 7.76 -2.40 -4.13
N GLY A 79 8.32 -3.61 -4.29
CA GLY A 79 7.52 -4.82 -4.42
C GLY A 79 6.58 -4.74 -5.63
N SER A 80 5.30 -4.96 -5.39
CA SER A 80 4.23 -4.87 -6.40
C SER A 80 3.75 -3.45 -6.73
N ASP A 81 4.37 -2.41 -6.12
CA ASP A 81 4.01 -1.02 -6.28
C ASP A 81 5.17 -0.18 -6.84
N VAL A 82 4.85 1.06 -7.22
CA VAL A 82 5.84 2.12 -7.44
C VAL A 82 5.70 3.13 -6.29
N ARG A 83 6.81 3.51 -5.64
CA ARG A 83 6.84 4.45 -4.53
C ARG A 83 8.04 5.40 -4.66
N GLY A 84 7.85 6.70 -4.37
CA GLY A 84 8.94 7.65 -4.40
C GLY A 84 8.66 8.93 -3.61
N VAL A 85 9.67 9.79 -3.53
CA VAL A 85 9.54 11.15 -3.01
C VAL A 85 8.97 12.02 -4.11
N ALA A 86 7.78 12.57 -3.90
CA ALA A 86 7.05 13.38 -4.87
C ALA A 86 7.08 14.88 -4.54
N LEU A 87 7.45 15.25 -3.31
CA LEU A 87 7.54 16.62 -2.83
C LEU A 87 8.82 16.79 -1.99
N GLU A 88 9.46 17.95 -2.11
CA GLU A 88 10.61 18.30 -1.26
C GLU A 88 10.22 18.37 0.22
N GLY A 89 11.17 18.08 1.12
CA GLY A 89 10.97 18.18 2.57
C GLY A 89 11.51 17.00 3.37
N GLU A 90 11.89 15.89 2.75
CA GLU A 90 12.55 14.79 3.44
C GLU A 90 14.05 15.02 3.55
N LYS A 91 14.57 15.01 4.80
CA LYS A 91 15.99 15.20 5.05
C LYS A 91 16.83 14.10 4.38
N GLY A 92 17.78 14.51 3.53
CA GLY A 92 18.69 13.60 2.85
C GLY A 92 18.11 12.85 1.65
N ARG A 93 16.90 13.21 1.20
CA ARG A 93 16.27 12.63 0.00
C ARG A 93 15.87 13.72 -0.99
N THR A 94 16.02 13.42 -2.26
CA THR A 94 15.59 14.28 -3.38
C THR A 94 14.31 13.74 -3.99
N VAL A 95 13.56 14.60 -4.67
CA VAL A 95 12.37 14.20 -5.44
C VAL A 95 12.81 13.27 -6.57
N ASP A 96 12.26 12.08 -6.59
CA ASP A 96 12.53 11.02 -7.58
C ASP A 96 11.27 10.60 -8.34
N LEU A 97 10.09 10.68 -7.72
CA LEU A 97 8.80 10.44 -8.38
C LEU A 97 8.32 11.72 -9.11
N THR A 98 8.97 12.04 -10.20
CA THR A 98 8.70 13.24 -10.99
C THR A 98 7.62 13.01 -12.06
N PRO A 99 6.96 14.07 -12.61
CA PRO A 99 6.00 13.90 -13.69
C PRO A 99 6.55 13.15 -14.92
N PRO A 100 7.80 13.40 -15.40
CA PRO A 100 8.37 12.60 -16.49
C PRO A 100 8.55 11.12 -16.15
N ALA A 101 8.94 10.80 -14.89
CA ALA A 101 9.06 9.43 -14.44
C ALA A 101 7.68 8.73 -14.43
N VAL A 102 6.68 9.37 -13.85
CA VAL A 102 5.29 8.87 -13.80
C VAL A 102 4.71 8.69 -15.21
N GLU A 103 4.99 9.61 -16.14
CA GLU A 103 4.57 9.47 -17.54
C GLU A 103 5.18 8.22 -18.19
N ALA A 104 6.50 8.01 -18.02
CA ALA A 104 7.19 6.85 -18.61
C ALA A 104 6.66 5.53 -18.02
N ILE A 105 6.43 5.47 -16.71
CA ILE A 105 5.89 4.28 -16.02
C ILE A 105 4.46 4.02 -16.49
N SER A 106 3.61 5.04 -16.57
CA SER A 106 2.22 4.89 -16.98
C SER A 106 2.07 4.52 -18.45
N GLU A 107 2.94 5.02 -19.34
CA GLU A 107 3.00 4.59 -20.74
C GLU A 107 3.41 3.12 -20.83
N SER A 108 4.43 2.70 -20.08
CA SER A 108 4.89 1.32 -20.07
C SER A 108 3.85 0.36 -19.49
N PHE A 109 3.09 0.79 -18.47
CA PHE A 109 1.95 0.02 -17.96
C PHE A 109 0.84 -0.10 -19.01
N GLY A 110 0.47 1.00 -19.69
CA GLY A 110 -0.52 0.98 -20.76
C GLY A 110 -0.14 0.02 -21.90
N GLU A 111 1.12 0.06 -22.36
CA GLU A 111 1.63 -0.87 -23.36
C GLU A 111 1.64 -2.32 -22.87
N TRP A 112 1.98 -2.54 -21.61
CA TRP A 112 1.95 -3.87 -20.98
C TRP A 112 0.51 -4.43 -20.99
N VAL A 113 -0.49 -3.63 -20.61
CA VAL A 113 -1.91 -4.05 -20.64
C VAL A 113 -2.35 -4.35 -22.08
N VAL A 114 -2.02 -3.48 -23.05
CA VAL A 114 -2.33 -3.68 -24.46
C VAL A 114 -1.65 -4.96 -25.00
N GLY A 115 -0.39 -5.19 -24.64
CA GLY A 115 0.41 -6.33 -25.09
C GLY A 115 -0.03 -7.68 -24.53
N LYS A 116 -0.62 -7.73 -23.31
CA LYS A 116 -1.17 -8.97 -22.73
C LYS A 116 -2.46 -9.43 -23.42
N GLY A 117 -3.01 -8.63 -24.32
CA GLY A 117 -4.24 -8.92 -25.07
C GLY A 117 -5.46 -8.95 -24.15
N VAL A 118 -6.41 -8.09 -24.39
CA VAL A 118 -7.73 -8.25 -23.79
C VAL A 118 -8.50 -9.23 -24.65
N GLU A 119 -8.73 -10.43 -24.15
CA GLU A 119 -9.44 -11.47 -24.89
C GLU A 119 -10.76 -10.94 -25.48
N GLY A 120 -10.85 -10.91 -26.80
CA GLY A 120 -12.11 -10.78 -27.53
C GLY A 120 -12.61 -9.38 -27.86
N ASP A 121 -11.87 -8.29 -27.57
CA ASP A 121 -12.37 -6.94 -27.87
C ASP A 121 -11.41 -6.14 -28.77
N ASN A 122 -11.89 -5.76 -29.96
CA ASN A 122 -11.21 -4.83 -30.88
C ASN A 122 -11.31 -3.35 -30.39
N ASN A 123 -11.85 -3.11 -29.20
CA ASN A 123 -12.00 -1.78 -28.64
C ASN A 123 -10.70 -1.29 -28.00
N PRO A 124 -10.47 0.01 -27.94
CA PRO A 124 -9.34 0.57 -27.20
C PRO A 124 -9.36 0.15 -25.74
N VAL A 125 -8.19 -0.19 -25.21
CA VAL A 125 -8.03 -0.55 -23.80
C VAL A 125 -8.46 0.61 -22.91
N LYS A 126 -9.37 0.35 -21.97
CA LYS A 126 -9.92 1.33 -21.01
C LYS A 126 -9.19 1.19 -19.68
N VAL A 127 -8.58 2.27 -19.21
CA VAL A 127 -7.85 2.31 -17.94
C VAL A 127 -8.40 3.42 -17.06
N SER A 128 -8.72 3.11 -15.81
CA SER A 128 -9.13 4.09 -14.82
C SER A 128 -7.96 4.55 -13.94
N LEU A 129 -8.05 5.79 -13.44
CA LEU A 129 -7.15 6.37 -12.45
C LEU A 129 -7.97 6.87 -11.26
N GLY A 130 -7.67 6.35 -10.07
CA GLY A 130 -8.07 6.93 -8.80
C GLY A 130 -6.87 7.50 -8.06
N ARG A 131 -7.10 8.40 -7.11
CA ARG A 131 -6.04 8.96 -6.25
C ARG A 131 -6.54 9.23 -4.85
N ASP A 132 -5.62 9.14 -3.89
CA ASP A 132 -5.80 9.64 -2.55
C ASP A 132 -5.68 11.19 -2.48
N PRO A 133 -5.90 11.84 -1.34
CA PRO A 133 -5.90 13.30 -1.26
C PRO A 133 -4.53 13.96 -1.32
N ARG A 134 -3.41 13.24 -1.47
CA ARG A 134 -2.04 13.80 -1.47
C ARG A 134 -1.90 14.97 -2.40
N VAL A 135 -1.24 16.03 -1.93
CA VAL A 135 -1.11 17.32 -2.64
C VAL A 135 -0.47 17.19 -4.03
N THR A 136 0.40 16.21 -4.22
CA THR A 136 1.06 15.95 -5.53
C THR A 136 0.16 15.22 -6.52
N GLY A 137 -0.97 14.64 -6.06
CA GLY A 137 -1.85 13.79 -6.87
C GLY A 137 -2.36 14.49 -8.14
N GLY A 138 -2.76 15.76 -8.04
CA GLY A 138 -3.26 16.51 -9.21
C GLY A 138 -2.23 16.67 -10.32
N ALA A 139 -1.01 17.06 -9.99
CA ALA A 139 0.08 17.25 -10.97
C ALA A 139 0.53 15.92 -11.59
N LEU A 140 0.68 14.87 -10.77
CA LEU A 140 1.09 13.56 -11.24
C LEU A 140 0.01 12.86 -12.08
N SER A 141 -1.29 13.13 -11.83
CA SER A 141 -2.39 12.60 -12.65
C SER A 141 -2.27 13.02 -14.11
N VAL A 142 -1.83 14.26 -14.39
CA VAL A 142 -1.62 14.73 -15.77
C VAL A 142 -0.57 13.88 -16.49
N ALA A 143 0.49 13.49 -15.78
CA ALA A 143 1.53 12.62 -16.32
C ALA A 143 1.01 11.20 -16.58
N VAL A 144 0.17 10.65 -15.67
CA VAL A 144 -0.49 9.35 -15.89
C VAL A 144 -1.38 9.41 -17.13
N PHE A 145 -2.21 10.44 -17.28
CA PHE A 145 -3.09 10.60 -18.45
C PHE A 145 -2.28 10.68 -19.75
N SER A 146 -1.19 11.44 -19.74
CA SER A 146 -0.30 11.55 -20.89
C SER A 146 0.32 10.19 -21.26
N GLY A 147 0.88 9.47 -20.28
CA GLY A 147 1.51 8.17 -20.49
C GLY A 147 0.55 7.13 -21.05
N LEU A 148 -0.60 6.95 -20.41
CA LEU A 148 -1.64 6.01 -20.87
C LEU A 148 -2.16 6.35 -22.26
N SER A 149 -2.36 7.65 -22.56
CA SER A 149 -2.81 8.10 -23.90
C SER A 149 -1.75 7.81 -24.98
N ARG A 150 -0.45 7.93 -24.65
CA ARG A 150 0.65 7.55 -25.56
C ARG A 150 0.65 6.06 -25.86
N ALA A 151 0.30 5.23 -24.89
CA ALA A 151 0.13 3.79 -25.05
C ALA A 151 -1.14 3.40 -25.86
N GLY A 152 -1.97 4.39 -26.26
CA GLY A 152 -3.21 4.16 -26.99
C GLY A 152 -4.41 3.77 -26.12
N CYS A 153 -4.33 3.97 -24.81
CA CYS A 153 -5.42 3.67 -23.89
C CYS A 153 -6.46 4.80 -23.84
N MET A 154 -7.72 4.46 -23.66
CA MET A 154 -8.77 5.37 -23.22
C MET A 154 -8.70 5.55 -21.71
N VAL A 155 -8.59 6.79 -21.26
CA VAL A 155 -8.33 7.10 -19.84
C VAL A 155 -9.56 7.66 -19.15
N TYR A 156 -9.86 7.13 -17.97
CA TYR A 156 -10.99 7.51 -17.13
C TYR A 156 -10.49 8.01 -15.75
N ASP A 157 -10.87 9.24 -15.38
CA ASP A 157 -10.52 9.86 -14.09
C ASP A 157 -11.65 9.63 -13.08
N MET A 158 -11.39 8.82 -12.06
CA MET A 158 -12.32 8.60 -10.93
C MET A 158 -12.18 9.68 -9.85
N GLY A 159 -11.16 10.54 -9.95
CA GLY A 159 -10.90 11.58 -8.94
C GLY A 159 -10.37 11.01 -7.64
N LEU A 160 -10.90 11.54 -6.51
CA LEU A 160 -10.63 10.98 -5.19
C LEU A 160 -11.27 9.60 -5.09
N ALA A 161 -10.46 8.60 -4.79
CA ALA A 161 -10.88 7.21 -4.76
C ALA A 161 -10.11 6.43 -3.69
N THR A 162 -10.42 5.15 -3.56
CA THR A 162 -9.74 4.22 -2.68
C THR A 162 -9.05 3.12 -3.48
N THR A 163 -8.06 2.47 -2.89
CA THR A 163 -7.37 1.32 -3.50
C THR A 163 -8.36 0.21 -3.87
N PRO A 164 -9.26 -0.25 -2.97
CA PRO A 164 -10.26 -1.24 -3.35
C PRO A 164 -11.23 -0.78 -4.44
N ALA A 165 -11.64 0.50 -4.45
CA ALA A 165 -12.49 1.01 -5.53
C ALA A 165 -11.78 0.97 -6.89
N CYS A 166 -10.48 1.25 -6.94
CA CYS A 166 -9.71 1.14 -8.17
C CYS A 166 -9.72 -0.29 -8.73
N PHE A 167 -9.49 -1.30 -7.88
CA PHE A 167 -9.62 -2.69 -8.32
C PHE A 167 -11.06 -3.03 -8.73
N MET A 168 -12.06 -2.72 -7.90
CA MET A 168 -13.46 -3.01 -8.19
C MET A 168 -13.96 -2.34 -9.46
N SER A 169 -13.33 -1.24 -9.90
CA SER A 169 -13.65 -0.58 -11.17
C SER A 169 -13.34 -1.46 -12.39
N THR A 170 -12.49 -2.47 -12.22
CA THR A 170 -12.21 -3.46 -13.28
C THR A 170 -13.24 -4.59 -13.36
N LEU A 171 -14.07 -4.74 -12.32
CA LEU A 171 -15.04 -5.83 -12.18
C LEU A 171 -16.49 -5.37 -12.31
N LEU A 172 -16.85 -4.27 -11.61
CA LEU A 172 -18.25 -3.88 -11.47
C LEU A 172 -18.79 -3.17 -12.71
N PRO A 173 -19.99 -3.59 -13.20
CA PRO A 173 -20.70 -2.83 -14.21
C PRO A 173 -21.16 -1.46 -13.66
N PRO A 174 -21.41 -0.48 -14.52
CA PRO A 174 -21.33 -0.54 -15.98
C PRO A 174 -19.91 -0.30 -16.54
N PHE A 175 -18.92 -0.10 -15.68
CA PHE A 175 -17.58 0.30 -16.09
C PHE A 175 -16.72 -0.89 -16.51
N ALA A 176 -16.42 -1.82 -15.59
CA ALA A 176 -15.62 -3.02 -15.83
C ALA A 176 -14.39 -2.73 -16.71
N PHE A 177 -13.55 -1.76 -16.29
CA PHE A 177 -12.35 -1.34 -17.01
C PHE A 177 -11.37 -2.50 -17.18
N HIS A 178 -10.51 -2.45 -18.20
CA HIS A 178 -9.49 -3.48 -18.43
C HIS A 178 -8.40 -3.46 -17.38
N ALA A 179 -8.06 -2.27 -16.90
CA ALA A 179 -7.07 -2.05 -15.85
C ALA A 179 -7.38 -0.77 -15.07
N SER A 180 -6.73 -0.62 -13.92
CA SER A 180 -6.84 0.56 -13.07
C SER A 180 -5.49 0.90 -12.44
N ILE A 181 -5.27 2.19 -12.19
CA ILE A 181 -4.16 2.70 -11.39
C ILE A 181 -4.74 3.38 -10.15
N MET A 182 -4.19 3.08 -8.99
CA MET A 182 -4.38 3.88 -7.78
C MET A 182 -3.13 4.68 -7.49
N MET A 183 -3.26 6.00 -7.43
CA MET A 183 -2.18 6.90 -7.05
C MET A 183 -2.22 7.16 -5.56
N THR A 184 -1.28 6.57 -4.84
CA THR A 184 -1.18 6.61 -3.38
C THR A 184 0.21 6.25 -2.89
N ALA A 185 0.54 6.65 -1.68
CA ALA A 185 1.66 6.11 -0.92
C ALA A 185 1.19 5.50 0.41
N SER A 186 -0.10 5.13 0.52
CA SER A 186 -0.70 4.57 1.73
C SER A 186 -0.38 5.46 2.96
N HIS A 187 0.07 4.91 4.07
CA HIS A 187 0.40 5.62 5.31
C HIS A 187 1.73 6.39 5.32
N LEU A 188 2.49 6.38 4.21
CA LEU A 188 3.76 7.11 4.15
C LEU A 188 3.56 8.63 4.24
N PRO A 189 4.57 9.41 4.62
CA PRO A 189 4.46 10.86 4.77
C PRO A 189 3.88 11.56 3.53
N TYR A 190 3.32 12.74 3.71
CA TYR A 190 2.68 13.54 2.66
C TYR A 190 3.63 13.89 1.49
N THR A 191 4.94 13.85 1.73
CA THR A 191 5.99 14.07 0.72
C THR A 191 6.11 12.93 -0.28
N ARG A 192 5.57 11.75 0.05
CA ARG A 192 5.59 10.55 -0.77
C ARG A 192 4.36 10.45 -1.66
N ASN A 193 4.52 9.76 -2.78
CA ASN A 193 3.42 9.27 -3.59
C ASN A 193 3.84 7.97 -4.31
N GLY A 194 2.94 7.37 -5.07
CA GLY A 194 3.21 6.11 -5.76
C GLY A 194 2.08 5.71 -6.69
N LEU A 195 2.22 4.53 -7.27
CA LEU A 195 1.24 3.92 -8.16
C LEU A 195 1.07 2.45 -7.79
N LYS A 196 -0.18 2.03 -7.58
CA LYS A 196 -0.60 0.63 -7.51
C LYS A 196 -1.34 0.28 -8.79
N PHE A 197 -1.12 -0.91 -9.33
CA PHE A 197 -1.65 -1.33 -10.62
C PHE A 197 -2.59 -2.52 -10.45
N PHE A 198 -3.72 -2.48 -11.14
CA PHE A 198 -4.75 -3.51 -11.08
C PHE A 198 -5.21 -3.93 -12.46
N THR A 199 -5.50 -5.21 -12.59
CA THR A 199 -6.27 -5.80 -13.67
C THR A 199 -7.46 -6.58 -13.09
N ARG A 200 -8.30 -7.18 -13.89
CA ARG A 200 -9.39 -8.07 -13.42
C ARG A 200 -8.89 -9.27 -12.59
N ARG A 201 -7.60 -9.58 -12.68
CA ARG A 201 -6.97 -10.69 -11.93
C ARG A 201 -6.46 -10.27 -10.55
N GLY A 202 -6.59 -9.00 -10.19
CA GLY A 202 -6.07 -8.42 -8.95
C GLY A 202 -4.96 -7.41 -9.20
N GLY A 203 -4.21 -7.07 -8.14
CA GLY A 203 -3.00 -6.26 -8.23
C GLY A 203 -1.89 -6.98 -8.98
N LEU A 204 -0.99 -6.25 -9.61
CA LEU A 204 0.15 -6.81 -10.31
C LEU A 204 1.14 -7.47 -9.34
N ARG A 205 1.90 -8.44 -9.83
CA ARG A 205 3.01 -9.06 -9.11
C ARG A 205 4.26 -8.18 -9.20
N SER A 206 5.19 -8.40 -8.27
CA SER A 206 6.48 -7.68 -8.25
C SER A 206 7.24 -7.82 -9.58
N SER A 207 7.29 -9.02 -10.17
CA SER A 207 7.92 -9.26 -11.46
C SER A 207 7.25 -8.52 -12.63
N GLU A 208 5.93 -8.36 -12.60
CA GLU A 208 5.20 -7.60 -13.62
C GLU A 208 5.49 -6.09 -13.48
N VAL A 209 5.58 -5.58 -12.25
CA VAL A 209 5.97 -4.18 -11.99
C VAL A 209 7.45 -3.93 -12.34
N GLU A 210 8.34 -4.90 -12.12
CA GLU A 210 9.72 -4.87 -12.55
C GLU A 210 9.83 -4.74 -14.07
N GLU A 211 9.08 -5.56 -14.83
CA GLU A 211 9.00 -5.47 -16.30
C GLU A 211 8.57 -4.07 -16.76
N ILE A 212 7.55 -3.50 -16.09
CA ILE A 212 7.03 -2.16 -16.40
C ILE A 212 8.09 -1.09 -16.08
N CYS A 213 8.75 -1.15 -14.93
CA CYS A 213 9.79 -0.21 -14.52
C CYS A 213 11.01 -0.29 -15.43
N GLU A 214 11.42 -1.47 -15.86
CA GLU A 214 12.54 -1.66 -16.80
C GLU A 214 12.23 -1.06 -18.18
N ASN A 215 11.00 -1.25 -18.69
CA ASN A 215 10.52 -0.62 -19.91
C ASN A 215 10.48 0.91 -19.76
N ALA A 216 9.99 1.40 -18.62
CA ALA A 216 9.93 2.81 -18.30
C ALA A 216 11.32 3.45 -18.21
N ALA A 217 12.28 2.76 -17.60
CA ALA A 217 13.67 3.22 -17.49
C ALA A 217 14.29 3.47 -18.87
N ARG A 218 14.11 2.55 -19.80
CA ARG A 218 14.57 2.71 -21.21
C ARG A 218 13.90 3.91 -21.91
N LYS A 219 12.58 4.11 -21.71
CA LYS A 219 11.85 5.25 -22.27
C LYS A 219 12.30 6.57 -21.66
N TYR A 220 12.49 6.60 -20.36
CA TYR A 220 12.89 7.79 -19.62
C TYR A 220 14.25 8.30 -20.06
N SER A 221 15.25 7.44 -20.12
CA SER A 221 16.60 7.77 -20.60
C SER A 221 16.59 8.36 -22.01
N ASN A 222 15.79 7.79 -22.92
CA ASN A 222 15.66 8.28 -24.29
C ASN A 222 14.95 9.66 -24.38
N ARG A 223 14.06 9.99 -23.45
CA ARG A 223 13.32 11.26 -23.41
C ARG A 223 14.15 12.44 -22.94
N LEU A 224 15.18 12.23 -22.13
CA LEU A 224 16.12 13.28 -21.73
C LEU A 224 16.86 13.89 -22.92
N VAL A 225 16.99 13.13 -24.02
CA VAL A 225 17.60 13.59 -25.27
C VAL A 225 16.59 14.29 -26.20
N LYS A 226 15.31 13.94 -26.07
CA LYS A 226 14.23 14.52 -26.88
C LYS A 226 13.21 15.17 -25.94
N VAL A 227 13.06 16.49 -26.02
CA VAL A 227 12.04 17.21 -25.27
C VAL A 227 10.68 16.56 -25.53
N SER A 228 10.18 15.81 -24.54
CA SER A 228 8.84 15.25 -24.57
C SER A 228 7.87 16.25 -23.94
N THR A 229 6.85 16.66 -24.69
CA THR A 229 5.75 17.46 -24.14
C THR A 229 4.64 16.54 -23.68
N LEU A 230 4.10 16.79 -22.47
CA LEU A 230 2.93 16.06 -21.97
C LEU A 230 1.75 16.25 -22.97
N LEU A 231 1.09 15.15 -23.29
CA LEU A 231 -0.16 15.21 -24.07
C LEU A 231 -1.25 15.76 -23.16
N ASN A 232 -1.81 16.89 -23.55
CA ASN A 232 -2.91 17.50 -22.81
C ASN A 232 -4.26 16.96 -23.35
N LEU A 233 -4.50 15.66 -23.15
CA LEU A 233 -5.75 15.01 -23.47
C LEU A 233 -6.58 14.91 -22.18
N PRO A 234 -7.75 15.56 -22.14
CA PRO A 234 -8.60 15.46 -20.94
C PRO A 234 -9.13 14.04 -20.81
N PRO A 235 -9.01 13.40 -19.62
CA PRO A 235 -9.62 12.11 -19.38
C PRO A 235 -11.14 12.23 -19.29
N THR A 236 -11.85 11.13 -19.51
CA THR A 236 -13.28 11.05 -19.20
C THR A 236 -13.47 10.94 -17.69
N ARG A 237 -14.15 11.89 -17.08
CA ARG A 237 -14.50 11.81 -15.66
C ARG A 237 -15.65 10.84 -15.43
N VAL A 238 -15.51 10.03 -14.36
CA VAL A 238 -16.51 9.04 -13.95
C VAL A 238 -16.67 9.06 -12.42
N ASP A 239 -17.89 8.88 -11.97
CA ASP A 239 -18.22 8.70 -10.56
C ASP A 239 -18.30 7.21 -10.23
N PHE A 240 -17.15 6.59 -10.04
CA PHE A 240 -17.09 5.19 -9.64
C PHE A 240 -17.29 5.01 -8.13
N MET A 241 -16.91 6.01 -7.31
CA MET A 241 -17.07 5.90 -5.85
C MET A 241 -18.53 5.72 -5.43
N SER A 242 -19.49 6.32 -6.14
CA SER A 242 -20.92 6.08 -5.92
C SER A 242 -21.32 4.63 -6.20
N VAL A 243 -20.76 4.02 -7.27
CA VAL A 243 -21.01 2.60 -7.61
C VAL A 243 -20.43 1.67 -6.55
N TYR A 244 -19.19 1.94 -6.12
CA TYR A 244 -18.55 1.14 -5.06
C TYR A 244 -19.28 1.26 -3.72
N ALA A 245 -19.67 2.47 -3.32
CA ALA A 245 -20.46 2.68 -2.11
C ALA A 245 -21.82 1.99 -2.17
N GLN A 246 -22.50 2.00 -3.32
CA GLN A 246 -23.75 1.27 -3.53
C GLN A 246 -23.54 -0.23 -3.40
N HIS A 247 -22.51 -0.78 -4.00
CA HIS A 247 -22.15 -2.20 -3.87
C HIS A 247 -21.95 -2.62 -2.40
N LEU A 248 -21.23 -1.81 -1.61
CA LEU A 248 -21.06 -2.08 -0.17
C LEU A 248 -22.39 -2.04 0.60
N ARG A 249 -23.29 -1.08 0.27
CA ARG A 249 -24.62 -1.01 0.89
C ARG A 249 -25.47 -2.23 0.56
N GLU A 250 -25.48 -2.65 -0.70
CA GLU A 250 -26.24 -3.81 -1.16
C GLU A 250 -25.80 -5.07 -0.41
N ILE A 251 -24.48 -5.27 -0.24
CA ILE A 251 -23.94 -6.39 0.56
C ILE A 251 -24.44 -6.35 2.01
N ILE A 252 -24.43 -5.17 2.65
CA ILE A 252 -24.92 -5.05 4.04
C ILE A 252 -26.42 -5.37 4.10
N MET A 253 -27.23 -4.78 3.22
CA MET A 253 -28.68 -5.02 3.20
C MET A 253 -29.00 -6.50 2.97
N GLU A 254 -28.40 -7.11 1.97
CA GLU A 254 -28.64 -8.52 1.62
C GLU A 254 -28.18 -9.48 2.72
N ARG A 255 -26.97 -9.24 3.28
CA ARG A 255 -26.40 -10.15 4.28
C ARG A 255 -27.04 -10.01 5.66
N VAL A 256 -27.40 -8.80 6.06
CA VAL A 256 -28.16 -8.57 7.30
C VAL A 256 -29.59 -9.07 7.14
N ASN A 257 -30.23 -8.79 6.02
CA ASN A 257 -31.63 -9.11 5.72
C ASN A 257 -32.54 -8.74 6.89
N HIS A 258 -32.46 -7.47 7.34
CA HIS A 258 -33.13 -7.01 8.55
C HIS A 258 -34.67 -7.17 8.44
N PRO A 259 -35.34 -7.85 9.36
CA PRO A 259 -36.76 -8.26 9.22
C PRO A 259 -37.73 -7.08 9.15
N VAL A 260 -37.35 -5.89 9.64
CA VAL A 260 -38.21 -4.70 9.71
C VAL A 260 -37.63 -3.53 8.92
N HIS A 261 -36.32 -3.36 8.93
CA HIS A 261 -35.61 -2.21 8.36
C HIS A 261 -34.64 -2.64 7.26
N TYR A 262 -35.15 -3.30 6.22
CA TYR A 262 -34.28 -3.84 5.14
C TYR A 262 -33.41 -2.75 4.50
N ASP A 263 -34.00 -1.60 4.15
CA ASP A 263 -33.27 -0.49 3.47
C ASP A 263 -32.42 0.36 4.44
N ALA A 264 -32.62 0.21 5.75
CA ALA A 264 -31.90 0.96 6.78
C ALA A 264 -31.50 0.04 7.95
N PRO A 265 -30.73 -1.03 7.69
CA PRO A 265 -30.43 -2.08 8.68
C PRO A 265 -29.55 -1.60 9.83
N LEU A 266 -28.99 -0.40 9.74
CA LEU A 266 -28.14 0.22 10.77
C LEU A 266 -28.92 1.23 11.64
N SER A 267 -30.25 1.32 11.49
CA SER A 267 -31.07 2.20 12.33
C SER A 267 -30.91 1.84 13.80
N GLY A 268 -30.55 2.83 14.62
CA GLY A 268 -30.32 2.66 16.06
C GLY A 268 -28.89 2.26 16.44
N PHE A 269 -27.98 2.11 15.47
CA PHE A 269 -26.55 1.98 15.72
C PHE A 269 -25.85 3.32 15.59
N LYS A 270 -24.89 3.57 16.47
CA LYS A 270 -24.00 4.72 16.42
C LYS A 270 -22.59 4.25 16.06
N ILE A 271 -22.06 4.74 14.94
CA ILE A 271 -20.78 4.30 14.39
C ILE A 271 -19.89 5.49 14.12
N ILE A 272 -18.72 5.54 14.74
CA ILE A 272 -17.71 6.58 14.55
C ILE A 272 -16.73 6.13 13.45
N VAL A 273 -16.46 7.01 12.49
CA VAL A 273 -15.43 6.79 11.47
C VAL A 273 -14.31 7.82 11.66
N ASN A 274 -13.08 7.36 11.75
CA ASN A 274 -11.89 8.18 11.66
C ASN A 274 -11.21 7.90 10.31
N ALA A 275 -11.36 8.84 9.37
CA ALA A 275 -10.78 8.73 8.04
C ALA A 275 -9.35 9.27 7.94
N GLY A 276 -8.76 9.81 9.02
CA GLY A 276 -7.40 10.33 9.06
C GLY A 276 -7.10 11.40 8.00
N ASN A 277 -8.12 12.11 7.51
CA ASN A 277 -8.04 13.01 6.35
C ASN A 277 -7.67 12.31 5.02
N GLY A 278 -7.77 10.98 4.97
CA GLY A 278 -7.61 10.16 3.77
C GLY A 278 -8.86 10.10 2.89
N SER A 279 -8.96 9.03 2.11
CA SER A 279 -10.11 8.78 1.22
C SER A 279 -11.32 8.14 1.95
N GLY A 280 -11.17 7.71 3.21
CA GLY A 280 -12.16 6.90 3.94
C GLY A 280 -13.46 7.60 4.33
N GLY A 281 -13.52 8.94 4.22
CA GLY A 281 -14.71 9.73 4.59
C GLY A 281 -15.97 9.30 3.86
N PHE A 282 -15.88 8.84 2.60
CA PHE A 282 -17.02 8.39 1.81
C PHE A 282 -17.85 7.31 2.53
N PHE A 283 -17.20 6.48 3.34
CA PHE A 283 -17.87 5.38 4.05
C PHE A 283 -18.91 5.91 5.02
N THR A 284 -18.69 7.08 5.62
CA THR A 284 -19.65 7.75 6.50
C THR A 284 -20.91 8.16 5.74
N TRP A 285 -20.80 9.09 4.79
CA TRP A 285 -21.98 9.69 4.14
C TRP A 285 -22.55 8.89 2.99
N ALA A 286 -21.75 8.05 2.31
CA ALA A 286 -22.22 7.28 1.17
C ALA A 286 -22.61 5.83 1.53
N VAL A 287 -22.18 5.31 2.70
CA VAL A 287 -22.54 3.96 3.15
C VAL A 287 -23.35 4.01 4.43
N LEU A 288 -22.78 4.44 5.55
CA LEU A 288 -23.39 4.33 6.87
C LEU A 288 -24.66 5.18 7.03
N ASP A 289 -24.60 6.49 6.70
CA ASP A 289 -25.76 7.39 6.79
C ASP A 289 -26.91 6.91 5.91
N LYS A 290 -26.59 6.36 4.72
CA LYS A 290 -27.61 5.82 3.79
C LYS A 290 -28.29 4.57 4.31
N LEU A 291 -27.64 3.84 5.21
CA LEU A 291 -28.17 2.64 5.85
C LEU A 291 -28.78 2.92 7.24
N GLY A 292 -28.88 4.20 7.64
CA GLY A 292 -29.57 4.67 8.83
C GLY A 292 -28.73 4.70 10.11
N ALA A 293 -27.41 4.56 10.05
CA ALA A 293 -26.55 4.73 11.21
C ALA A 293 -26.46 6.21 11.67
N ASP A 294 -26.32 6.43 12.98
CA ASP A 294 -25.88 7.72 13.53
C ASP A 294 -24.34 7.79 13.47
N THR A 295 -23.81 8.69 12.64
CA THR A 295 -22.37 8.87 12.47
C THR A 295 -21.85 10.16 13.12
N PHE A 296 -22.67 10.83 13.91
CA PHE A 296 -22.26 12.05 14.62
C PHE A 296 -21.11 11.76 15.60
N GLY A 297 -20.07 12.58 15.54
CA GLY A 297 -18.83 12.38 16.31
C GLY A 297 -17.70 11.74 15.49
N SER A 298 -17.92 11.41 14.23
CA SER A 298 -16.86 10.92 13.32
C SER A 298 -15.77 11.96 13.10
N LEU A 299 -14.53 11.50 12.87
CA LEU A 299 -13.31 12.30 12.92
C LEU A 299 -12.63 12.41 11.56
N HIS A 300 -12.03 13.55 11.28
CA HIS A 300 -11.08 13.76 10.16
C HIS A 300 -11.60 13.27 8.81
N LEU A 301 -12.91 13.48 8.55
CA LEU A 301 -13.60 12.96 7.36
C LEU A 301 -13.23 13.72 6.07
N ASN A 302 -12.87 15.01 6.19
CA ASN A 302 -12.54 15.83 5.03
C ASN A 302 -11.13 15.47 4.53
N PRO A 303 -10.98 15.15 3.23
CA PRO A 303 -9.68 14.82 2.65
C PRO A 303 -8.71 15.98 2.74
N ASP A 304 -7.50 15.73 3.29
CA ASP A 304 -6.40 16.70 3.34
C ASP A 304 -5.07 15.97 3.14
N GLY A 305 -4.43 16.23 2.01
CA GLY A 305 -3.20 15.56 1.61
C GLY A 305 -1.96 15.88 2.46
N MET A 306 -2.07 16.75 3.46
CA MET A 306 -1.03 17.03 4.45
C MET A 306 -1.16 16.18 5.73
N PHE A 307 -2.30 15.49 5.92
CA PHE A 307 -2.61 14.65 7.08
C PHE A 307 -2.34 15.35 8.42
N PRO A 308 -2.98 16.49 8.71
CA PRO A 308 -2.56 17.38 9.81
C PRO A 308 -2.85 16.85 11.21
N ASN A 309 -3.72 15.85 11.36
CA ASN A 309 -4.19 15.40 12.67
C ASN A 309 -3.41 14.24 13.25
N HIS A 310 -3.15 13.23 12.46
CA HIS A 310 -2.33 12.06 12.79
C HIS A 310 -1.95 11.30 11.51
N ILE A 311 -1.04 10.35 11.62
CA ILE A 311 -0.74 9.42 10.53
C ILE A 311 -2.00 8.57 10.26
N PRO A 312 -2.55 8.57 9.03
CA PRO A 312 -3.72 7.76 8.69
C PRO A 312 -3.31 6.29 8.55
N ASN A 313 -3.25 5.59 9.68
CA ASN A 313 -2.83 4.20 9.79
C ASN A 313 -3.51 3.54 11.00
N PRO A 314 -4.22 2.41 10.86
CA PRO A 314 -4.82 1.69 11.99
C PRO A 314 -3.79 1.10 12.98
N GLU A 315 -2.49 1.06 12.65
CA GLU A 315 -1.42 0.72 13.59
C GLU A 315 -0.95 1.94 14.41
N ASP A 316 -1.31 3.17 14.00
CA ASP A 316 -0.90 4.39 14.71
C ASP A 316 -1.63 4.53 16.04
N LYS A 317 -0.86 4.63 17.12
CA LYS A 317 -1.40 4.72 18.49
C LYS A 317 -2.25 5.98 18.69
N THR A 318 -1.94 7.08 18.00
CA THR A 318 -2.69 8.34 18.10
C THR A 318 -4.03 8.18 17.38
N ALA A 319 -4.04 7.60 16.17
CA ALA A 319 -5.27 7.32 15.43
C ALA A 319 -6.25 6.47 16.24
N MET A 320 -5.74 5.39 16.84
CA MET A 320 -6.56 4.50 17.68
C MET A 320 -7.02 5.19 18.97
N ALA A 321 -6.17 5.98 19.63
CA ALA A 321 -6.50 6.66 20.88
C ALA A 321 -7.58 7.74 20.69
N VAL A 322 -7.49 8.57 19.64
CA VAL A 322 -8.52 9.59 19.38
C VAL A 322 -9.86 8.96 18.97
N THR A 323 -9.82 7.85 18.24
CA THR A 323 -11.03 7.09 17.89
C THR A 323 -11.66 6.46 19.14
N ARG A 324 -10.86 5.89 20.04
CA ARG A 324 -11.31 5.38 21.33
C ARG A 324 -12.03 6.47 22.14
N SER A 325 -11.44 7.65 22.24
CA SER A 325 -12.04 8.77 22.96
C SER A 325 -13.40 9.15 22.34
N ALA A 326 -13.48 9.24 21.01
CA ALA A 326 -14.72 9.55 20.31
C ALA A 326 -15.81 8.48 20.51
N VAL A 327 -15.45 7.20 20.51
CA VAL A 327 -16.39 6.09 20.81
C VAL A 327 -16.97 6.24 22.21
N LEU A 328 -16.14 6.45 23.21
CA LEU A 328 -16.56 6.56 24.61
C LEU A 328 -17.39 7.83 24.86
N GLU A 329 -16.95 8.99 24.37
CA GLU A 329 -17.63 10.27 24.51
C GLU A 329 -19.01 10.28 23.87
N ASN A 330 -19.16 9.57 22.76
CA ASN A 330 -20.42 9.50 22.02
C ASN A 330 -21.26 8.23 22.35
N SER A 331 -20.78 7.36 23.24
CA SER A 331 -21.41 6.05 23.52
C SER A 331 -21.70 5.26 22.24
N ALA A 332 -20.73 5.20 21.34
CA ALA A 332 -20.88 4.55 20.04
C ALA A 332 -20.75 3.03 20.14
N ASP A 333 -21.46 2.32 19.28
CA ASP A 333 -21.41 0.85 19.20
C ASP A 333 -20.11 0.34 18.58
N LEU A 334 -19.52 1.16 17.67
CA LEU A 334 -18.30 0.81 16.94
C LEU A 334 -17.54 2.08 16.54
N GLY A 335 -16.22 2.05 16.66
CA GLY A 335 -15.30 2.99 16.02
C GLY A 335 -14.54 2.32 14.88
N ILE A 336 -14.31 3.03 13.79
CA ILE A 336 -13.61 2.56 12.59
C ILE A 336 -12.45 3.49 12.31
N VAL A 337 -11.27 2.93 12.04
CA VAL A 337 -10.08 3.66 11.60
C VAL A 337 -9.69 3.13 10.22
N PHE A 338 -9.58 4.01 9.24
CA PHE A 338 -9.04 3.69 7.92
C PHE A 338 -7.63 4.26 7.73
N ASP A 339 -6.85 3.62 6.89
CA ASP A 339 -5.66 4.26 6.36
C ASP A 339 -6.00 5.19 5.17
N THR A 340 -4.98 5.81 4.60
CA THR A 340 -5.15 6.88 3.60
C THR A 340 -6.00 6.45 2.40
N ASP A 341 -5.76 5.27 1.85
CA ASP A 341 -6.36 4.74 0.62
C ASP A 341 -7.33 3.58 0.86
N VAL A 342 -7.64 3.29 2.15
CA VAL A 342 -8.72 2.40 2.61
C VAL A 342 -8.50 0.92 2.26
N ASP A 343 -7.27 0.49 2.02
CA ASP A 343 -6.96 -0.93 1.91
C ASP A 343 -6.71 -1.58 3.27
N ARG A 344 -6.62 -0.77 4.35
CA ARG A 344 -6.51 -1.23 5.74
C ARG A 344 -7.57 -0.61 6.62
N SER A 345 -7.96 -1.38 7.64
CA SER A 345 -8.84 -0.93 8.69
C SER A 345 -8.44 -1.47 10.07
N GLY A 346 -8.91 -0.79 11.10
CA GLY A 346 -8.94 -1.23 12.48
C GLY A 346 -10.23 -0.75 13.11
N VAL A 347 -10.63 -1.34 14.22
CA VAL A 347 -11.88 -0.94 14.90
C VAL A 347 -11.67 -0.77 16.40
N VAL A 348 -12.63 -0.08 17.02
CA VAL A 348 -12.73 0.09 18.48
C VAL A 348 -14.10 -0.38 18.88
N ASP A 349 -14.20 -1.27 19.85
CA ASP A 349 -15.49 -1.76 20.36
C ASP A 349 -16.22 -0.71 21.23
N SER A 350 -17.46 -0.99 21.59
CA SER A 350 -18.29 -0.09 22.42
C SER A 350 -17.74 0.15 23.83
N ALA A 351 -16.86 -0.70 24.33
CA ALA A 351 -16.16 -0.52 25.60
C ALA A 351 -14.87 0.34 25.46
N GLY A 352 -14.55 0.75 24.25
CA GLY A 352 -13.35 1.52 23.95
C GLY A 352 -12.08 0.66 23.81
N ASN A 353 -12.20 -0.64 23.58
CA ASN A 353 -11.04 -1.49 23.37
C ASN A 353 -10.60 -1.44 21.91
N PRO A 354 -9.34 -1.09 21.60
CA PRO A 354 -8.79 -1.19 20.26
C PRO A 354 -8.75 -2.64 19.77
N ILE A 355 -9.20 -2.87 18.55
CA ILE A 355 -9.18 -4.15 17.85
C ILE A 355 -8.42 -3.93 16.54
N ASN A 356 -7.12 -4.16 16.58
CA ASN A 356 -6.19 -4.13 15.45
C ASN A 356 -5.15 -5.26 15.60
N GLY A 357 -4.27 -5.45 14.64
CA GLY A 357 -3.30 -6.53 14.66
C GLY A 357 -3.97 -7.89 14.85
N ASP A 358 -3.42 -8.72 15.75
CA ASP A 358 -3.93 -10.06 16.06
C ASP A 358 -5.41 -10.07 16.49
N LYS A 359 -5.86 -9.05 17.22
CA LYS A 359 -7.27 -8.94 17.65
C LYS A 359 -8.20 -8.80 16.45
N LEU A 360 -7.81 -8.02 15.43
CA LEU A 360 -8.61 -7.87 14.23
C LEU A 360 -8.65 -9.17 13.43
N ILE A 361 -7.50 -9.84 13.30
CA ILE A 361 -7.42 -11.15 12.64
C ILE A 361 -8.27 -12.18 13.38
N ALA A 362 -8.23 -12.21 14.71
CA ALA A 362 -9.06 -13.10 15.53
C ALA A 362 -10.55 -12.81 15.33
N LEU A 363 -10.97 -11.53 15.34
CA LEU A 363 -12.35 -11.13 15.11
C LEU A 363 -12.84 -11.60 13.73
N MET A 364 -12.05 -11.33 12.68
CA MET A 364 -12.36 -11.76 11.33
C MET A 364 -12.37 -13.28 11.19
N SER A 365 -11.44 -13.97 11.86
CA SER A 365 -11.40 -15.44 11.90
C SER A 365 -12.65 -16.02 12.56
N ALA A 366 -13.11 -15.43 13.67
CA ALA A 366 -14.35 -15.88 14.33
C ALA A 366 -15.58 -15.72 13.42
N ILE A 367 -15.67 -14.61 12.67
CA ILE A 367 -16.75 -14.36 11.70
C ILE A 367 -16.67 -15.37 10.55
N VAL A 368 -15.49 -15.52 9.94
CA VAL A 368 -15.29 -16.37 8.75
C VAL A 368 -15.46 -17.85 9.10
N LEU A 369 -14.93 -18.32 10.22
CA LEU A 369 -15.07 -19.73 10.63
C LEU A 369 -16.51 -20.11 11.01
N ARG A 370 -17.32 -19.17 11.48
CA ARG A 370 -18.75 -19.39 11.64
C ARG A 370 -19.47 -19.56 10.30
N GLU A 371 -19.08 -18.78 9.27
CA GLU A 371 -19.67 -18.85 7.93
C GLU A 371 -19.13 -20.03 7.11
N HIS A 372 -17.84 -20.35 7.29
CA HIS A 372 -17.10 -21.37 6.57
C HIS A 372 -16.31 -22.26 7.55
N PRO A 373 -16.97 -23.18 8.27
CA PRO A 373 -16.30 -24.06 9.22
C PRO A 373 -15.20 -24.89 8.57
N GLY A 374 -14.05 -25.01 9.24
CA GLY A 374 -12.89 -25.75 8.73
C GLY A 374 -12.02 -25.00 7.73
N SER A 375 -12.33 -23.73 7.42
CA SER A 375 -11.53 -22.90 6.53
C SER A 375 -10.10 -22.71 7.05
N THR A 376 -9.16 -22.61 6.13
CA THR A 376 -7.80 -22.13 6.43
C THR A 376 -7.79 -20.61 6.50
N ILE A 377 -7.20 -20.08 7.57
CA ILE A 377 -6.92 -18.66 7.75
C ILE A 377 -5.43 -18.45 7.46
N VAL A 378 -5.13 -17.63 6.47
CA VAL A 378 -3.75 -17.32 6.09
C VAL A 378 -3.33 -16.01 6.72
N THR A 379 -2.22 -15.99 7.46
CA THR A 379 -1.69 -14.79 8.10
C THR A 379 -0.21 -14.60 7.85
N ASP A 380 0.30 -13.40 8.13
CA ASP A 380 1.72 -13.17 8.10
C ASP A 380 2.44 -13.76 9.33
N ALA A 381 3.75 -13.96 9.20
CA ALA A 381 4.59 -14.61 10.22
C ALA A 381 4.78 -13.81 11.51
N ARG A 382 4.23 -12.61 11.65
CA ARG A 382 4.30 -11.80 12.88
C ARG A 382 3.18 -12.07 13.87
N THR A 383 2.20 -12.89 13.48
CA THR A 383 1.05 -13.23 14.35
C THR A 383 1.44 -14.09 15.55
N SER A 384 0.68 -13.97 16.62
CA SER A 384 0.97 -14.67 17.89
C SER A 384 0.61 -16.15 17.85
N MET A 385 1.22 -16.89 18.78
CA MET A 385 0.83 -18.27 19.07
C MET A 385 -0.60 -18.36 19.59
N ALA A 386 -1.02 -17.37 20.38
CA ALA A 386 -2.38 -17.27 20.89
C ALA A 386 -3.41 -17.17 19.76
N LEU A 387 -3.09 -16.47 18.67
CA LEU A 387 -3.94 -16.42 17.48
C LEU A 387 -4.04 -17.78 16.80
N SER A 388 -2.93 -18.53 16.67
CA SER A 388 -2.96 -19.89 16.12
C SER A 388 -3.86 -20.81 16.95
N LYS A 389 -3.71 -20.78 18.28
CA LYS A 389 -4.56 -21.51 19.22
C LYS A 389 -6.03 -21.11 19.06
N PHE A 390 -6.32 -19.81 19.04
CA PHE A 390 -7.67 -19.27 18.88
C PHE A 390 -8.38 -19.74 17.60
N ILE A 391 -7.66 -19.76 16.46
CA ILE A 391 -8.19 -20.23 15.17
C ILE A 391 -8.46 -21.74 15.23
N THR A 392 -7.52 -22.54 15.75
CA THR A 392 -7.65 -24.00 15.79
C THR A 392 -8.72 -24.48 16.77
N GLU A 393 -8.89 -23.84 17.91
CA GLU A 393 -9.95 -24.14 18.87
C GLU A 393 -11.34 -23.85 18.31
N ARG A 394 -11.45 -22.95 17.32
CA ARG A 394 -12.70 -22.69 16.57
C ARG A 394 -12.88 -23.58 15.35
N GLY A 395 -12.05 -24.62 15.22
CA GLY A 395 -12.15 -25.60 14.15
C GLY A 395 -11.58 -25.12 12.81
N GLY A 396 -10.85 -24.01 12.79
CA GLY A 396 -10.12 -23.54 11.61
C GLY A 396 -8.73 -24.19 11.49
N ARG A 397 -8.10 -23.96 10.35
CA ARG A 397 -6.67 -24.23 10.15
C ARG A 397 -5.92 -22.91 10.07
N HIS A 398 -4.73 -22.83 10.65
CA HIS A 398 -3.92 -21.63 10.56
C HIS A 398 -2.72 -21.87 9.65
N CYS A 399 -2.55 -21.01 8.64
CA CYS A 399 -1.42 -20.99 7.73
C CYS A 399 -0.61 -19.72 7.97
N LEU A 400 0.52 -19.83 8.62
CA LEU A 400 1.51 -18.74 8.72
C LEU A 400 2.28 -18.64 7.42
N TYR A 401 2.43 -17.42 6.90
CA TYR A 401 3.12 -17.20 5.65
C TYR A 401 3.99 -15.94 5.70
N ARG A 402 4.66 -15.64 4.60
CA ARG A 402 5.58 -14.50 4.49
C ARG A 402 4.88 -13.17 4.71
N VAL A 403 5.58 -12.25 5.35
CA VAL A 403 5.13 -10.86 5.52
C VAL A 403 5.03 -10.18 4.16
N GLY A 404 3.98 -9.41 3.98
CA GLY A 404 3.63 -8.71 2.76
C GLY A 404 2.22 -9.11 2.32
N TYR A 405 1.31 -8.12 2.23
CA TYR A 405 -0.10 -8.37 1.92
C TYR A 405 -0.28 -9.23 0.66
N ARG A 406 0.54 -8.97 -0.37
CA ARG A 406 0.49 -9.74 -1.61
C ARG A 406 0.89 -11.20 -1.40
N ASN A 407 1.92 -11.47 -0.58
CA ASN A 407 2.35 -12.84 -0.25
C ASN A 407 1.23 -13.63 0.41
N VAL A 408 0.58 -13.03 1.42
CA VAL A 408 -0.52 -13.66 2.18
C VAL A 408 -1.72 -13.95 1.26
N ILE A 409 -2.08 -13.00 0.38
CA ILE A 409 -3.17 -13.16 -0.58
C ILE A 409 -2.84 -14.24 -1.61
N ASP A 410 -1.67 -14.21 -2.22
CA ASP A 410 -1.25 -15.19 -3.22
C ASP A 410 -1.22 -16.60 -2.65
N LYS A 411 -0.80 -16.76 -1.39
CA LYS A 411 -0.87 -18.05 -0.68
C LYS A 411 -2.31 -18.54 -0.52
N GLY A 412 -3.23 -17.67 -0.15
CA GLY A 412 -4.65 -18.01 -0.07
C GLY A 412 -5.25 -18.41 -1.42
N VAL A 413 -4.88 -17.70 -2.49
CA VAL A 413 -5.27 -18.04 -3.86
C VAL A 413 -4.70 -19.40 -4.26
N GLN A 414 -3.43 -19.68 -3.95
CA GLN A 414 -2.79 -20.96 -4.20
C GLN A 414 -3.51 -22.11 -3.49
N LEU A 415 -3.73 -21.99 -2.18
CA LEU A 415 -4.44 -23.02 -1.39
C LEU A 415 -5.80 -23.36 -2.01
N ASN A 416 -6.57 -22.35 -2.44
CA ASN A 416 -7.84 -22.59 -3.10
C ASN A 416 -7.71 -23.28 -4.45
N LYS A 417 -6.66 -23.01 -5.23
CA LYS A 417 -6.35 -23.76 -6.47
C LYS A 417 -6.02 -25.23 -6.17
N ASP A 418 -5.36 -25.49 -5.05
CA ASP A 418 -4.98 -26.82 -4.60
C ASP A 418 -6.15 -27.58 -3.91
N GLY A 419 -7.34 -26.97 -3.88
CA GLY A 419 -8.53 -27.58 -3.27
C GLY A 419 -8.61 -27.42 -1.74
N ILE A 420 -7.78 -26.58 -1.15
CA ILE A 420 -7.78 -26.24 0.28
C ILE A 420 -8.54 -24.92 0.47
N GLU A 421 -9.71 -25.00 1.11
CA GLU A 421 -10.54 -23.81 1.34
C GLU A 421 -9.84 -22.80 2.28
N ALA A 422 -9.50 -21.63 1.73
CA ALA A 422 -8.95 -20.49 2.45
C ALA A 422 -9.81 -19.26 2.14
N HIS A 423 -10.57 -18.78 3.14
CA HIS A 423 -11.54 -17.70 2.96
C HIS A 423 -11.04 -16.35 3.48
N LEU A 424 -10.03 -16.34 4.34
CA LEU A 424 -9.45 -15.13 4.93
C LEU A 424 -7.93 -15.13 4.82
N MET A 425 -7.40 -14.03 4.32
CA MET A 425 -5.99 -13.70 4.22
C MET A 425 -5.76 -12.35 4.89
N MET A 426 -5.00 -12.30 6.00
CA MET A 426 -4.80 -11.06 6.76
C MET A 426 -3.38 -10.88 7.26
N GLU A 427 -2.99 -9.62 7.40
CA GLU A 427 -1.76 -9.20 8.07
C GLU A 427 -2.05 -8.43 9.36
N THR A 428 -1.08 -8.45 10.28
CA THR A 428 -1.12 -7.64 11.51
C THR A 428 -1.20 -6.13 11.23
N SER A 429 -0.79 -5.69 10.04
CA SER A 429 -0.88 -4.29 9.60
C SER A 429 -2.30 -3.79 9.30
N GLY A 430 -3.30 -4.67 9.32
CA GLY A 430 -4.69 -4.36 9.00
C GLY A 430 -5.09 -4.57 7.54
N HIS A 431 -4.13 -5.00 6.68
CA HIS A 431 -4.47 -5.52 5.36
C HIS A 431 -5.27 -6.81 5.48
N GLY A 432 -6.30 -6.93 4.67
CA GLY A 432 -7.14 -8.12 4.70
C GLY A 432 -7.93 -8.36 3.42
N ALA A 433 -7.92 -9.61 2.97
CA ALA A 433 -8.63 -10.06 1.79
C ALA A 433 -9.53 -11.25 2.09
N LEU A 434 -10.69 -11.29 1.45
CA LEU A 434 -11.64 -12.38 1.53
C LEU A 434 -11.84 -13.03 0.16
N LYS A 435 -11.93 -14.36 0.13
CA LYS A 435 -12.23 -15.12 -1.09
C LYS A 435 -13.51 -14.61 -1.76
N GLU A 436 -14.55 -14.32 -0.98
CA GLU A 436 -15.82 -13.81 -1.48
C GLU A 436 -15.76 -12.40 -2.06
N ASN A 437 -14.71 -11.62 -1.73
CA ASN A 437 -14.42 -10.30 -2.29
C ASN A 437 -13.26 -10.35 -3.29
N TYR A 438 -13.23 -11.37 -4.13
CA TYR A 438 -12.24 -11.56 -5.22
C TYR A 438 -10.78 -11.59 -4.74
N PHE A 439 -10.52 -11.99 -3.49
CA PHE A 439 -9.20 -11.92 -2.87
C PHE A 439 -8.60 -10.50 -2.88
N LEU A 440 -9.47 -9.49 -2.85
CA LEU A 440 -9.09 -8.09 -2.81
C LEU A 440 -8.71 -7.67 -1.39
N ASP A 441 -7.59 -6.97 -1.28
CA ASP A 441 -7.20 -6.23 -0.09
C ASP A 441 -8.11 -5.00 0.08
N ASP A 442 -9.05 -5.06 1.03
CA ASP A 442 -10.17 -4.12 1.13
C ASP A 442 -10.56 -3.85 2.59
N GLY A 443 -10.03 -2.75 3.15
CA GLY A 443 -10.34 -2.33 4.51
C GLY A 443 -11.82 -1.96 4.71
N ALA A 444 -12.49 -1.41 3.69
CA ALA A 444 -13.91 -1.10 3.77
C ALA A 444 -14.76 -2.38 3.80
N TYR A 445 -14.44 -3.39 3.00
CA TYR A 445 -15.14 -4.66 3.02
C TYR A 445 -14.95 -5.42 4.34
N MET A 446 -13.74 -5.37 4.93
CA MET A 446 -13.48 -5.93 6.25
C MET A 446 -14.42 -5.32 7.30
N VAL A 447 -14.57 -4.00 7.28
CA VAL A 447 -15.51 -3.29 8.15
C VAL A 447 -16.96 -3.66 7.86
N VAL A 448 -17.34 -3.82 6.59
CA VAL A 448 -18.68 -4.32 6.20
C VAL A 448 -18.99 -5.67 6.86
N LYS A 449 -18.04 -6.61 6.87
CA LYS A 449 -18.20 -7.91 7.56
C LYS A 449 -18.41 -7.75 9.06
N ILE A 450 -17.64 -6.86 9.71
CA ILE A 450 -17.77 -6.58 11.14
C ILE A 450 -19.14 -5.95 11.46
N ILE A 451 -19.60 -5.00 10.64
CA ILE A 451 -20.92 -4.36 10.80
C ILE A 451 -22.05 -5.39 10.65
N ILE A 452 -21.99 -6.24 9.62
CA ILE A 452 -22.97 -7.31 9.42
C ILE A 452 -23.05 -8.19 10.66
N GLU A 453 -21.90 -8.56 11.23
CA GLU A 453 -21.87 -9.39 12.45
C GLU A 453 -22.45 -8.67 13.66
N MET A 454 -22.08 -7.39 13.85
CA MET A 454 -22.61 -6.57 14.94
C MET A 454 -24.14 -6.49 14.89
N VAL A 455 -24.71 -6.26 13.71
CA VAL A 455 -26.17 -6.22 13.54
C VAL A 455 -26.80 -7.59 13.80
N ARG A 456 -26.20 -8.68 13.31
CA ARG A 456 -26.69 -10.06 13.55
C ARG A 456 -26.70 -10.41 15.04
N MET A 457 -25.65 -10.05 15.76
CA MET A 457 -25.59 -10.25 17.21
C MET A 457 -26.75 -9.54 17.91
N LYS A 458 -26.99 -8.28 17.53
CA LYS A 458 -28.10 -7.48 18.09
C LYS A 458 -29.48 -8.10 17.77
N LEU A 459 -29.69 -8.52 16.53
CA LEU A 459 -30.93 -9.20 16.10
C LEU A 459 -31.11 -10.55 16.80
N GLY A 460 -30.04 -11.25 17.11
CA GLY A 460 -30.02 -12.48 17.90
C GLY A 460 -30.26 -12.28 19.40
N GLY A 461 -30.44 -11.02 19.84
CA GLY A 461 -30.70 -10.70 21.25
C GLY A 461 -29.45 -10.64 22.13
N SER A 462 -28.23 -10.61 21.53
CA SER A 462 -27.00 -10.41 22.30
C SER A 462 -26.98 -9.02 22.92
N ALA A 463 -26.64 -8.95 24.20
CA ALA A 463 -26.35 -7.70 24.90
C ALA A 463 -24.87 -7.32 24.81
N GLU A 464 -24.02 -8.26 24.36
CA GLU A 464 -22.60 -8.07 24.26
C GLU A 464 -22.21 -7.42 22.91
N GLY A 465 -21.17 -6.58 22.91
CA GLY A 465 -20.60 -5.97 21.70
C GLY A 465 -19.67 -6.94 20.95
N ILE A 466 -19.17 -6.47 19.80
CA ILE A 466 -18.34 -7.25 18.88
C ILE A 466 -17.06 -7.79 19.54
N GLY A 467 -16.50 -7.07 20.53
CA GLY A 467 -15.33 -7.51 21.30
C GLY A 467 -15.51 -8.83 22.05
N SER A 468 -16.77 -9.23 22.34
CA SER A 468 -17.03 -10.50 23.02
C SER A 468 -16.63 -11.73 22.20
N LEU A 469 -16.56 -11.60 20.86
CA LEU A 469 -16.15 -12.69 19.98
C LEU A 469 -14.68 -13.09 20.13
N ILE A 470 -13.86 -12.21 20.70
CA ILE A 470 -12.43 -12.40 20.88
C ILE A 470 -11.98 -12.39 22.34
N LYS A 471 -12.91 -12.48 23.29
CA LYS A 471 -12.58 -12.46 24.73
C LYS A 471 -11.66 -13.60 25.20
N GLU A 472 -11.61 -14.69 24.44
CA GLU A 472 -10.77 -15.87 24.71
C GLU A 472 -9.38 -15.76 24.07
N LEU A 473 -9.10 -14.71 23.29
CA LEU A 473 -7.79 -14.48 22.74
C LEU A 473 -6.85 -14.03 23.84
N GLU A 474 -5.84 -14.85 24.13
CA GLU A 474 -4.77 -14.53 25.07
C GLU A 474 -3.87 -13.44 24.46
N GLU A 475 -3.44 -12.47 25.27
CA GLU A 475 -2.48 -11.46 24.82
C GLU A 475 -1.06 -11.88 25.23
N PRO A 476 -0.05 -11.67 24.37
CA PRO A 476 1.34 -11.90 24.77
C PRO A 476 1.74 -10.93 25.88
N PHE A 477 2.58 -11.39 26.80
CA PHE A 477 3.13 -10.52 27.86
C PHE A 477 4.07 -9.47 27.27
N GLU A 478 4.86 -9.87 26.26
CA GLU A 478 5.87 -9.02 25.64
C GLU A 478 5.87 -9.18 24.13
N SER A 479 6.05 -8.06 23.42
CA SER A 479 6.26 -8.02 21.98
C SER A 479 7.30 -6.94 21.67
N VAL A 480 8.33 -7.29 20.90
CA VAL A 480 9.48 -6.44 20.60
C VAL A 480 9.80 -6.51 19.12
N GLU A 481 10.02 -5.36 18.49
CA GLU A 481 10.62 -5.26 17.16
C GLU A 481 11.94 -4.49 17.26
N LEU A 482 13.02 -5.10 16.78
CA LEU A 482 14.35 -4.52 16.69
C LEU A 482 14.82 -4.54 15.23
N ARG A 483 15.87 -3.76 14.95
CA ARG A 483 16.46 -3.72 13.61
C ARG A 483 17.96 -3.78 13.69
N MET A 484 18.56 -4.51 12.75
CA MET A 484 20.01 -4.58 12.55
C MET A 484 20.32 -4.07 11.15
N ASP A 485 20.97 -2.92 11.04
CA ASP A 485 21.40 -2.38 9.75
C ASP A 485 22.59 -3.18 9.21
N VAL A 486 22.60 -3.46 7.90
CA VAL A 486 23.69 -4.17 7.25
C VAL A 486 24.82 -3.20 6.94
N GLN A 487 25.97 -3.40 7.57
CA GLN A 487 27.19 -2.61 7.38
C GLN A 487 28.01 -3.19 6.23
N SER A 488 27.65 -2.84 5.00
CA SER A 488 28.39 -3.26 3.79
C SER A 488 28.19 -2.25 2.65
N GLU A 489 28.95 -2.43 1.57
CA GLU A 489 28.68 -1.68 0.33
C GLU A 489 27.23 -1.89 -0.12
N PRO A 490 26.53 -0.85 -0.61
CA PRO A 490 25.10 -0.93 -0.96
C PRO A 490 24.74 -2.09 -1.90
N LYS A 491 25.63 -2.41 -2.86
CA LYS A 491 25.45 -3.52 -3.81
C LYS A 491 25.46 -4.91 -3.17
N ASP A 492 26.13 -5.06 -2.01
CA ASP A 492 26.32 -6.33 -1.32
C ASP A 492 25.37 -6.48 -0.13
N ALA A 493 24.69 -5.40 0.28
CA ALA A 493 23.89 -5.36 1.50
C ALA A 493 22.73 -6.38 1.48
N LYS A 494 22.06 -6.54 0.34
CA LYS A 494 20.98 -7.53 0.19
C LYS A 494 21.51 -8.97 0.36
N ALA A 495 22.61 -9.29 -0.28
CA ALA A 495 23.23 -10.62 -0.19
C ALA A 495 23.72 -10.93 1.25
N ARG A 496 24.26 -9.92 1.95
CA ARG A 496 24.68 -10.05 3.35
C ARG A 496 23.50 -10.29 4.30
N ALA A 497 22.38 -9.59 4.08
CA ALA A 497 21.17 -9.83 4.86
C ALA A 497 20.65 -11.27 4.67
N VAL A 498 20.59 -11.74 3.41
CA VAL A 498 20.22 -13.14 3.10
C VAL A 498 21.18 -14.12 3.77
N GLN A 499 22.49 -13.88 3.66
CA GLN A 499 23.50 -14.72 4.32
C GLN A 499 23.25 -14.85 5.83
N ALA A 500 22.99 -13.74 6.53
CA ALA A 500 22.74 -13.77 7.96
C ALA A 500 21.47 -14.56 8.32
N ILE A 501 20.41 -14.42 7.53
CA ILE A 501 19.14 -15.10 7.76
C ILE A 501 19.25 -16.60 7.46
N GLU A 502 19.99 -17.01 6.42
CA GLU A 502 20.27 -18.42 6.15
C GLU A 502 21.15 -19.05 7.25
N THR A 503 22.17 -18.33 7.70
CA THR A 503 22.98 -18.79 8.83
C THR A 503 22.13 -18.96 10.11
N PHE A 504 21.13 -18.08 10.31
CA PHE A 504 20.19 -18.25 11.43
C PHE A 504 19.37 -19.54 11.29
N ARG A 505 18.84 -19.83 10.09
CA ARG A 505 18.13 -21.08 9.81
C ARG A 505 18.99 -22.30 10.15
N GLU A 506 20.22 -22.34 9.62
CA GLU A 506 21.17 -23.45 9.88
C GLU A 506 21.44 -23.64 11.36
N PHE A 507 21.65 -22.55 12.12
CA PHE A 507 21.89 -22.64 13.57
C PHE A 507 20.70 -23.23 14.33
N VAL A 508 19.49 -22.89 13.94
CA VAL A 508 18.27 -23.43 14.56
C VAL A 508 18.08 -24.91 14.18
N GLU A 509 18.23 -25.28 12.90
CA GLU A 509 18.10 -26.67 12.42
C GLU A 509 19.14 -27.63 13.02
N GLU A 510 20.37 -27.13 13.23
CA GLU A 510 21.45 -27.89 13.85
C GLU A 510 21.32 -27.96 15.37
N GLY A 511 20.33 -27.35 16.00
CA GLY A 511 20.12 -27.31 17.44
C GLY A 511 21.20 -26.53 18.21
N ARG A 512 21.85 -25.57 17.56
CA ARG A 512 22.93 -24.75 18.12
C ARG A 512 22.42 -23.61 19.00
N ILE A 513 21.11 -23.33 18.95
CA ILE A 513 20.43 -22.42 19.88
C ILE A 513 19.48 -23.25 20.72
N GLU A 514 19.78 -23.36 22.03
CA GLU A 514 19.04 -24.24 22.92
C GLU A 514 17.54 -23.87 23.01
N GLY A 515 16.67 -24.85 22.84
CA GLY A 515 15.22 -24.70 22.95
C GLY A 515 14.55 -24.01 21.74
N TRP A 516 15.30 -23.82 20.64
CA TRP A 516 14.76 -23.21 19.43
C TRP A 516 14.52 -24.26 18.32
N GLU A 517 13.35 -24.17 17.69
CA GLU A 517 12.99 -24.98 16.53
C GLU A 517 12.41 -24.10 15.43
N LEU A 518 12.69 -24.41 14.17
CA LEU A 518 12.05 -23.70 13.07
C LEU A 518 10.53 -23.90 13.16
N ASP A 519 9.79 -22.79 13.05
CA ASP A 519 8.34 -22.82 13.04
C ASP A 519 7.83 -23.30 11.69
N SER A 520 7.74 -24.63 11.55
CA SER A 520 7.18 -25.29 10.38
C SER A 520 5.65 -25.34 10.43
N CYS A 521 4.98 -24.26 10.73
CA CYS A 521 3.55 -24.20 11.00
C CYS A 521 2.69 -24.99 9.98
N GLY A 522 2.65 -26.31 10.12
CA GLY A 522 1.96 -27.26 9.26
C GLY A 522 2.43 -27.24 7.80
N ASP A 523 1.67 -27.88 6.93
CA ASP A 523 1.95 -28.02 5.49
C ASP A 523 1.93 -26.69 4.71
N CYS A 524 1.69 -25.57 5.38
CA CYS A 524 1.54 -24.26 4.76
C CYS A 524 2.81 -23.41 4.76
N TRP A 525 3.77 -23.73 5.64
CA TRP A 525 5.03 -22.99 5.72
C TRP A 525 6.01 -23.53 4.67
N VAL A 526 6.50 -22.64 3.81
CA VAL A 526 7.56 -23.00 2.87
C VAL A 526 8.89 -22.75 3.55
N THR A 527 9.51 -23.82 4.08
CA THR A 527 10.84 -23.79 4.70
C THR A 527 11.94 -23.47 3.69
N ASP A 528 11.72 -23.77 2.41
CA ASP A 528 12.76 -23.69 1.36
C ASP A 528 12.93 -22.30 0.72
N GLY A 529 12.31 -21.26 1.26
CA GLY A 529 12.52 -19.91 0.70
C GLY A 529 12.02 -19.72 -0.74
N CYS A 530 11.62 -20.75 -1.44
CA CYS A 530 11.18 -20.72 -2.83
C CYS A 530 9.69 -21.02 -2.97
N LEU A 531 8.89 -20.01 -3.36
CA LEU A 531 7.67 -20.28 -4.10
C LEU A 531 8.09 -20.58 -5.53
N VAL A 532 7.97 -21.83 -5.94
CA VAL A 532 7.94 -22.17 -7.36
C VAL A 532 6.54 -21.77 -7.83
N ASP A 533 6.43 -20.71 -8.62
CA ASP A 533 5.20 -20.42 -9.35
C ASP A 533 5.03 -21.58 -10.36
N THR A 534 4.00 -22.40 -10.20
CA THR A 534 3.79 -23.61 -11.00
C THR A 534 3.54 -23.32 -12.48
N ASP A 535 3.33 -22.05 -12.84
CA ASP A 535 3.13 -21.60 -14.23
C ASP A 535 4.33 -20.88 -14.84
N ASP A 536 5.40 -20.60 -14.06
CA ASP A 536 6.59 -19.94 -14.58
C ASP A 536 7.85 -20.64 -14.05
N THR A 537 8.68 -21.13 -14.95
CA THR A 537 9.92 -21.86 -14.65
C THR A 537 11.03 -20.98 -14.09
N THR A 538 10.77 -19.71 -13.84
CA THR A 538 11.67 -18.79 -13.16
C THR A 538 11.40 -18.78 -11.67
N PRO A 539 12.41 -18.97 -10.79
CA PRO A 539 12.25 -18.75 -9.37
C PRO A 539 11.74 -17.32 -9.15
N ALA A 540 10.56 -17.17 -8.56
CA ALA A 540 10.08 -15.85 -8.18
C ALA A 540 11.16 -15.16 -7.33
N ALA A 541 11.54 -13.95 -7.70
CA ALA A 541 12.49 -13.17 -6.92
C ALA A 541 11.98 -13.13 -5.48
N ILE A 542 12.81 -13.57 -4.54
CA ILE A 542 12.43 -13.67 -3.13
C ILE A 542 12.31 -12.25 -2.60
N ASP A 543 11.10 -11.73 -2.53
CA ASP A 543 10.86 -10.34 -2.12
C ASP A 543 11.19 -10.09 -0.65
N ALA A 544 11.16 -11.11 0.20
CA ALA A 544 11.61 -11.00 1.57
C ALA A 544 12.07 -12.37 2.10
N TYR A 545 13.35 -12.51 2.36
CA TYR A 545 13.93 -13.66 3.04
C TYR A 545 13.57 -13.59 4.53
N MET A 546 13.04 -14.70 5.10
CA MET A 546 12.65 -14.73 6.50
C MET A 546 12.57 -16.14 7.05
N TYR A 547 12.94 -16.28 8.35
CA TYR A 547 12.68 -17.50 9.12
C TYR A 547 12.16 -17.13 10.50
N ARG A 548 11.23 -17.95 10.98
CA ARG A 548 10.68 -17.87 12.32
C ARG A 548 11.06 -19.13 13.10
N ALA A 549 11.46 -18.97 14.33
CA ALA A 549 11.73 -20.05 15.26
C ALA A 549 10.77 -19.98 16.45
N LYS A 550 10.20 -21.12 16.83
CA LYS A 550 9.55 -21.32 18.14
C LYS A 550 10.61 -21.42 19.21
N VAL A 551 10.31 -20.91 20.37
CA VAL A 551 11.20 -20.94 21.52
C VAL A 551 10.50 -21.64 22.67
N SER A 552 11.14 -22.69 23.17
CA SER A 552 10.65 -23.48 24.28
C SER A 552 11.61 -23.41 25.48
N ASP A 553 11.06 -23.36 26.66
CA ASP A 553 11.75 -23.52 27.93
C ASP A 553 11.52 -24.93 28.46
N SER A 554 12.56 -25.53 29.11
CA SER A 554 12.50 -26.90 29.62
C SER A 554 11.44 -27.13 30.71
N ILE A 555 10.98 -26.06 31.36
CA ILE A 555 10.01 -26.11 32.47
C ILE A 555 8.61 -25.66 32.00
N GLN A 556 8.56 -24.59 31.18
CA GLN A 556 7.32 -23.92 30.82
C GLN A 556 6.77 -24.37 29.47
N GLY A 557 7.55 -25.16 28.69
CA GLY A 557 7.18 -25.51 27.30
C GLY A 557 7.40 -24.36 26.34
N GLU A 558 6.55 -24.22 25.33
CA GLU A 558 6.65 -23.17 24.31
C GLU A 558 6.32 -21.80 24.95
N ILE A 559 7.31 -20.89 24.97
CA ILE A 559 7.22 -19.59 25.64
C ILE A 559 7.08 -18.42 24.66
N GLY A 560 7.38 -18.61 23.38
CA GLY A 560 7.33 -17.54 22.41
C GLY A 560 7.97 -17.89 21.09
N TRP A 561 8.29 -16.86 20.31
CA TRP A 561 8.91 -17.02 18.98
C TRP A 561 9.86 -15.86 18.67
N VAL A 562 10.79 -16.12 17.76
CA VAL A 562 11.70 -15.14 17.17
C VAL A 562 11.62 -15.23 15.65
N HIS A 563 11.52 -14.09 14.98
CA HIS A 563 11.41 -13.99 13.53
C HIS A 563 12.44 -13.00 12.99
N LEU A 564 13.31 -13.47 12.10
CA LEU A 564 14.28 -12.67 11.38
C LEU A 564 13.78 -12.49 9.94
N ARG A 565 13.75 -11.23 9.48
CA ARG A 565 13.25 -10.88 8.17
C ARG A 565 14.09 -9.80 7.50
N GLN A 566 14.47 -10.01 6.25
CA GLN A 566 15.05 -8.96 5.42
C GLN A 566 14.01 -7.86 5.18
N SER A 567 14.40 -6.60 5.34
CA SER A 567 13.55 -5.47 4.98
C SER A 567 13.53 -5.28 3.47
N ILE A 568 12.34 -5.01 2.93
CA ILE A 568 12.15 -4.70 1.51
C ILE A 568 12.67 -3.30 1.16
N HIS A 569 12.57 -2.37 2.11
CA HIS A 569 12.78 -0.94 1.87
C HIS A 569 14.18 -0.42 2.23
N ASN A 570 14.85 -1.08 3.17
CA ASN A 570 16.14 -0.64 3.69
C ASN A 570 17.09 -1.85 3.81
N PRO A 571 18.40 -1.66 3.74
CA PRO A 571 19.37 -2.74 3.91
C PRO A 571 19.50 -3.12 5.40
N ASN A 572 18.42 -3.62 6.00
CA ASN A 572 18.42 -4.09 7.38
C ASN A 572 17.63 -5.39 7.55
N ILE A 573 17.86 -6.02 8.69
CA ILE A 573 17.12 -7.19 9.16
C ILE A 573 16.20 -6.74 10.28
N ALA A 574 14.91 -6.95 10.13
CA ALA A 574 13.93 -6.80 11.20
C ALA A 574 13.94 -8.08 12.06
N VAL A 575 13.98 -7.90 13.36
CA VAL A 575 13.92 -8.97 14.38
C VAL A 575 12.65 -8.74 15.18
N ASN A 576 11.67 -9.60 15.02
CA ASN A 576 10.45 -9.57 15.80
C ASN A 576 10.48 -10.71 16.83
N LEU A 577 10.10 -10.41 18.06
CA LEU A 577 10.02 -11.37 19.15
C LEU A 577 8.70 -11.19 19.89
N GLN A 578 8.15 -12.30 20.35
CA GLN A 578 6.98 -12.28 21.20
C GLN A 578 7.08 -13.36 22.26
N SER A 579 6.65 -13.04 23.47
CA SER A 579 6.65 -13.98 24.60
C SER A 579 5.31 -14.02 25.31
N MET A 580 4.90 -15.22 25.68
CA MET A 580 3.74 -15.51 26.52
C MET A 580 4.10 -15.50 28.02
N VAL A 581 5.37 -15.25 28.35
CA VAL A 581 5.85 -15.21 29.75
C VAL A 581 6.64 -13.92 30.01
N PRO A 582 6.58 -13.36 31.23
CA PRO A 582 7.37 -12.18 31.58
C PRO A 582 8.88 -12.44 31.47
N GLY A 583 9.63 -11.48 30.91
CA GLY A 583 11.08 -11.58 30.71
C GLY A 583 11.51 -12.50 29.57
N GLY A 584 10.57 -13.14 28.88
CA GLY A 584 10.88 -14.09 27.82
C GLY A 584 11.52 -13.43 26.60
N CYS A 585 11.08 -12.23 26.20
CA CYS A 585 11.73 -11.50 25.10
C CYS A 585 13.21 -11.18 25.42
N GLN A 586 13.51 -10.78 26.65
CA GLN A 586 14.89 -10.54 27.07
C GLN A 586 15.74 -11.80 27.03
N SER A 587 15.19 -12.93 27.49
CA SER A 587 15.87 -14.24 27.43
C SER A 587 16.17 -14.63 25.98
N MET A 588 15.20 -14.50 25.09
CA MET A 588 15.36 -14.77 23.66
C MET A 588 16.41 -13.85 23.01
N ILE A 589 16.42 -12.55 23.35
CA ILE A 589 17.41 -11.61 22.83
C ILE A 589 18.82 -11.96 23.31
N LYS A 590 18.98 -12.37 24.58
CA LYS A 590 20.28 -12.84 25.11
C LYS A 590 20.74 -14.11 24.36
N ALA A 591 19.86 -15.05 24.10
CA ALA A 591 20.17 -16.26 23.32
C ALA A 591 20.52 -15.89 21.85
N LEU A 592 19.75 -15.05 21.20
CA LEU A 592 20.02 -14.55 19.84
C LEU A 592 21.41 -13.90 19.76
N ARG A 593 21.75 -13.03 20.71
CA ARG A 593 23.06 -12.38 20.79
C ARG A 593 24.19 -13.36 20.96
N ASN A 594 24.13 -14.19 22.03
CA ASN A 594 25.25 -14.97 22.46
C ASN A 594 25.43 -16.28 21.69
N GLN A 595 24.32 -16.98 21.40
CA GLN A 595 24.36 -18.30 20.75
C GLN A 595 24.27 -18.21 19.21
N PHE A 596 23.82 -17.09 18.66
CA PHE A 596 23.76 -16.91 17.21
C PHE A 596 24.68 -15.81 16.70
N LEU A 597 24.43 -14.52 17.00
CA LEU A 597 25.15 -13.41 16.36
C LEU A 597 26.66 -13.50 16.60
N MET A 598 27.08 -13.66 17.88
CA MET A 598 28.50 -13.79 18.23
C MET A 598 29.09 -15.12 17.76
N ALA A 599 28.36 -16.22 17.90
CA ALA A 599 28.89 -17.55 17.60
C ALA A 599 29.02 -17.81 16.08
N SER A 600 28.18 -17.17 15.25
CA SER A 600 28.23 -17.28 13.78
C SER A 600 29.18 -16.29 13.12
N GLY A 601 29.54 -15.20 13.84
CA GLY A 601 30.34 -14.11 13.29
C GLY A 601 29.59 -13.18 12.34
N VAL A 602 28.28 -13.29 12.16
CA VAL A 602 27.48 -12.39 11.32
C VAL A 602 27.41 -10.97 11.89
N GLU A 603 27.67 -10.81 13.20
CA GLU A 603 27.78 -9.50 13.85
C GLU A 603 28.83 -8.59 13.22
N GLN A 604 29.83 -9.14 12.51
CA GLN A 604 30.90 -8.36 11.86
C GLN A 604 30.39 -7.43 10.75
N PHE A 605 29.21 -7.69 10.22
CA PHE A 605 28.60 -6.87 9.17
C PHE A 605 27.17 -6.42 9.49
N LEU A 606 26.73 -6.57 10.75
CA LEU A 606 25.43 -6.11 11.24
C LEU A 606 25.62 -5.08 12.36
N ASP A 607 24.81 -4.04 12.38
CA ASP A 607 24.69 -3.15 13.53
C ASP A 607 23.79 -3.79 14.58
N THR A 608 24.40 -4.37 15.61
CA THR A 608 23.70 -5.06 16.70
C THR A 608 23.34 -4.15 17.87
N THR A 609 23.56 -2.83 17.77
CA THR A 609 23.40 -1.87 18.87
C THR A 609 22.06 -1.98 19.60
N GLN A 610 20.97 -2.23 18.88
CA GLN A 610 19.64 -2.38 19.50
C GLN A 610 19.54 -3.70 20.27
N ILE A 611 20.07 -4.78 19.73
CA ILE A 611 20.12 -6.10 20.38
C ILE A 611 20.97 -6.04 21.67
N ASP A 612 22.16 -5.41 21.59
CA ASP A 612 23.07 -5.27 22.72
C ASP A 612 22.44 -4.50 23.88
N LYS A 613 21.81 -3.36 23.58
CA LYS A 613 21.08 -2.57 24.58
C LYS A 613 20.01 -3.38 25.31
N TRP A 614 19.21 -4.16 24.56
CA TRP A 614 18.16 -5.00 25.14
C TRP A 614 18.73 -6.17 25.95
N ALA A 615 19.82 -6.79 25.48
CA ALA A 615 20.48 -7.87 26.20
C ALA A 615 21.08 -7.41 27.56
N GLU A 616 21.48 -6.13 27.65
CA GLU A 616 22.10 -5.54 28.87
C GLU A 616 21.06 -4.91 29.83
N MET A 617 19.79 -4.75 29.42
CA MET A 617 18.73 -4.29 30.33
C MET A 617 18.52 -5.31 31.46
N ASN A 618 18.50 -4.82 32.73
CA ASN A 618 18.29 -5.63 33.92
C ASN A 618 16.81 -5.86 34.20
#